data_ff1a8bdcf25eded74c4e63f0c6256df6
#
_entry.id   ff1a8bdcf25eded74c4e63f0c6256df6
#
_cell.length_a   1.000
_cell.length_b   1.000
_cell.length_c   1.000
_cell.angle_alpha   90.00
_cell.angle_beta   90.00
_cell.angle_gamma   90.00
#
_symmetry.space_group_name_H-M   'P 1'
#
loop_
_entity.id
_entity.type
_entity.pdbx_description
1 polymer ?
#
loop_
_entity_poly.entity_id
_entity_poly.type
_entity_poly.pdbx_seq_one_letter_code
_entity_poly.pdbx_strand_id
1 'polypeptide(L)'
;KQLSAKTGLNITLPTEAQWEWACRAGSAEDFWYGDMHTDFGKKENLADKTTLQLAVIGIDPQPMDKSNYWYKYYTYLPKEESVDDGSLVQVGGKVYEPNPFGLYNMHGNVAEWTRSDYLPYANKERKKGKSEYKVVRGGSFIDRPKYATAHTRKFYYPYQPVFNVGFRMIIED
;
A
#
# COMPACT_ATOMS: atom_id res chain seq x y z
N LYS A 1 -16.79 -14.65 0.90
CA LYS A 1 -17.83 -15.68 1.11
C LYS A 1 -18.31 -16.32 -0.18
N GLN A 2 -18.70 -15.56 -1.21
CA GLN A 2 -19.16 -16.14 -2.48
C GLN A 2 -18.07 -16.94 -3.20
N LEU A 3 -16.83 -16.45 -3.22
CA LEU A 3 -15.72 -17.14 -3.84
C LEU A 3 -15.36 -18.41 -3.08
N SER A 4 -15.33 -18.36 -1.75
CA SER A 4 -15.10 -19.53 -0.92
C SER A 4 -16.16 -20.61 -1.13
N ALA A 5 -17.43 -20.21 -1.24
CA ALA A 5 -18.52 -21.15 -1.53
C ALA A 5 -18.41 -21.80 -2.92
N LYS A 6 -17.86 -21.08 -3.92
CA LYS A 6 -17.67 -21.61 -5.28
C LYS A 6 -16.45 -22.52 -5.41
N THR A 7 -15.41 -22.29 -4.64
CA THR A 7 -14.12 -22.99 -4.78
C THR A 7 -13.92 -24.09 -3.74
N GLY A 8 -14.69 -24.09 -2.65
CA GLY A 8 -14.47 -24.95 -1.49
C GLY A 8 -13.26 -24.55 -0.63
N LEU A 9 -12.58 -23.44 -0.97
CA LEU A 9 -11.42 -22.94 -0.26
C LEU A 9 -11.80 -21.83 0.73
N ASN A 10 -11.12 -21.75 1.85
CA ASN A 10 -11.29 -20.64 2.79
C ASN A 10 -10.56 -19.38 2.32
N ILE A 11 -11.19 -18.62 1.43
CA ILE A 11 -10.61 -17.42 0.82
C ILE A 11 -11.04 -16.18 1.59
N THR A 12 -10.06 -15.37 2.01
CA THR A 12 -10.30 -14.16 2.79
C THR A 12 -9.25 -13.08 2.50
N LEU A 13 -9.43 -11.88 3.06
CA LEU A 13 -8.37 -10.87 3.08
C LEU A 13 -7.34 -11.23 4.16
N PRO A 14 -6.07 -10.88 3.97
CA PRO A 14 -5.05 -11.05 5.00
C PRO A 14 -5.38 -10.19 6.24
N THR A 15 -4.91 -10.62 7.39
CA THR A 15 -4.70 -9.72 8.51
C THR A 15 -3.57 -8.73 8.18
N GLU A 16 -3.50 -7.62 8.90
CA GLU A 16 -2.40 -6.68 8.75
C GLU A 16 -1.03 -7.34 8.98
N ALA A 17 -0.94 -8.21 9.98
CA ALA A 17 0.31 -8.93 10.29
C ALA A 17 0.71 -9.92 9.18
N GLN A 18 -0.25 -10.65 8.61
CA GLN A 18 0.00 -11.54 7.47
C GLN A 18 0.44 -10.74 6.24
N TRP A 19 -0.21 -9.60 6.00
CA TRP A 19 0.15 -8.72 4.89
C TRP A 19 1.58 -8.19 5.04
N GLU A 20 1.94 -7.67 6.22
CA GLU A 20 3.27 -7.12 6.49
C GLU A 20 4.37 -8.19 6.41
N TRP A 21 4.11 -9.37 6.97
CA TRP A 21 5.03 -10.49 6.85
C TRP A 21 5.29 -10.87 5.39
N ALA A 22 4.25 -10.96 4.59
CA ALA A 22 4.33 -11.26 3.16
C ALA A 22 5.04 -10.15 2.37
N CYS A 23 4.79 -8.89 2.73
CA CYS A 23 5.43 -7.72 2.13
C CYS A 23 6.93 -7.71 2.40
N ARG A 24 7.34 -7.89 3.64
CA ARG A 24 8.74 -7.88 4.04
C ARG A 24 9.54 -9.04 3.46
N ALA A 25 8.96 -10.19 3.31
CA ALA A 25 9.61 -11.40 2.81
C ALA A 25 11.00 -11.65 3.44
N GLY A 26 11.12 -11.40 4.75
CA GLY A 26 12.36 -11.55 5.53
C GLY A 26 13.18 -10.26 5.69
N SER A 27 12.87 -9.17 5.01
CA SER A 27 13.56 -7.90 5.17
C SER A 27 13.17 -7.18 6.46
N ALA A 28 14.14 -6.59 7.13
CA ALA A 28 13.94 -5.68 8.27
C ALA A 28 13.86 -4.21 7.84
N GLU A 29 14.18 -3.92 6.58
CA GLU A 29 14.24 -2.57 6.02
C GLU A 29 12.84 -1.98 5.75
N ASP A 30 12.81 -0.73 5.24
CA ASP A 30 11.57 -0.04 4.87
C ASP A 30 10.80 -0.76 3.75
N PHE A 31 11.53 -1.37 2.82
CA PHE A 31 11.01 -2.13 1.70
C PHE A 31 11.62 -3.54 1.68
N TRP A 32 11.01 -4.46 0.95
CA TRP A 32 11.58 -5.78 0.76
C TRP A 32 12.94 -5.73 0.01
N TYR A 33 13.17 -4.69 -0.77
CA TYR A 33 14.37 -4.49 -1.59
C TYR A 33 15.40 -3.51 -0.99
N GLY A 34 15.14 -2.95 0.19
CA GLY A 34 16.09 -2.05 0.86
C GLY A 34 15.43 -0.91 1.63
N ASP A 35 16.20 0.14 1.84
CA ASP A 35 15.81 1.35 2.58
C ASP A 35 15.18 2.43 1.67
N MET A 36 14.86 3.58 2.27
CA MET A 36 14.29 4.76 1.59
C MET A 36 15.18 5.36 0.49
N HIS A 37 16.44 4.97 0.41
CA HIS A 37 17.39 5.47 -0.60
C HIS A 37 17.58 4.49 -1.76
N THR A 38 16.97 3.33 -1.70
CA THR A 38 17.05 2.31 -2.75
C THR A 38 16.19 2.70 -3.94
N ASP A 39 16.72 2.53 -5.14
CA ASP A 39 15.99 2.76 -6.39
C ASP A 39 14.82 1.75 -6.52
N PHE A 40 13.62 2.27 -6.67
CA PHE A 40 12.40 1.47 -6.82
C PHE A 40 11.97 1.25 -8.29
N GLY A 41 12.62 1.87 -9.26
CA GLY A 41 12.14 1.94 -10.64
C GLY A 41 11.90 0.61 -11.35
N LYS A 42 12.55 -0.48 -10.90
CA LYS A 42 12.28 -1.86 -11.37
C LYS A 42 11.57 -2.73 -10.34
N LYS A 43 11.25 -2.18 -9.21
CA LYS A 43 10.74 -2.91 -8.06
C LYS A 43 9.25 -2.70 -7.86
N GLU A 44 8.80 -1.45 -7.92
CA GLU A 44 7.44 -1.09 -7.53
C GLU A 44 6.93 0.14 -8.30
N ASN A 45 5.62 0.22 -8.48
CA ASN A 45 4.93 1.36 -9.07
C ASN A 45 4.56 2.37 -7.95
N LEU A 46 5.38 3.36 -7.77
CA LEU A 46 5.19 4.46 -6.81
C LEU A 46 5.12 5.80 -7.54
N ALA A 47 4.82 6.87 -6.80
CA ALA A 47 4.80 8.21 -7.36
C ALA A 47 6.15 8.57 -8.01
N ASP A 48 6.10 8.80 -9.28
CA ASP A 48 7.23 9.11 -10.14
C ASP A 48 7.00 10.42 -10.91
N LYS A 49 7.83 10.69 -11.90
CA LYS A 49 7.73 11.86 -12.76
C LYS A 49 6.39 11.96 -13.50
N THR A 50 5.81 10.83 -13.92
CA THR A 50 4.51 10.80 -14.61
C THR A 50 3.38 11.21 -13.68
N THR A 51 3.46 10.87 -12.40
CA THR A 51 2.45 11.19 -11.39
C THR A 51 2.26 12.71 -11.24
N LEU A 52 3.32 13.52 -11.48
CA LEU A 52 3.19 14.98 -11.54
C LEU A 52 2.19 15.46 -12.57
N GLN A 53 2.15 14.83 -13.73
CA GLN A 53 1.27 15.22 -14.83
C GLN A 53 -0.18 14.81 -14.55
N LEU A 54 -0.37 13.79 -13.72
CA LEU A 54 -1.66 13.22 -13.35
C LEU A 54 -2.16 13.69 -12.00
N ALA A 55 -1.43 14.56 -11.33
CA ALA A 55 -1.81 15.10 -10.03
C ALA A 55 -3.18 15.76 -10.09
N VAL A 56 -4.20 14.98 -9.86
CA VAL A 56 -5.57 15.46 -9.74
C VAL A 56 -5.75 15.95 -8.31
N ILE A 57 -5.87 17.24 -8.18
CA ILE A 57 -6.15 17.92 -6.90
C ILE A 57 -7.39 17.32 -6.26
N GLY A 58 -7.28 16.85 -5.04
CA GLY A 58 -8.43 16.43 -4.22
C GLY A 58 -8.76 14.95 -4.20
N ILE A 59 -7.88 14.09 -4.67
CA ILE A 59 -8.09 12.64 -4.65
C ILE A 59 -7.52 11.93 -3.40
N ASP A 60 -6.81 12.63 -2.51
CA ASP A 60 -6.45 12.01 -1.22
C ASP A 60 -7.68 11.98 -0.30
N PRO A 61 -8.23 10.78 -0.03
CA PRO A 61 -9.42 10.64 0.81
C PRO A 61 -9.13 10.79 2.31
N GLN A 62 -7.90 11.02 2.72
CA GLN A 62 -7.59 11.30 4.11
C GLN A 62 -7.94 12.76 4.46
N PRO A 63 -8.36 13.02 5.71
CA PRO A 63 -8.54 14.39 6.17
C PRO A 63 -7.26 15.16 5.96
N MET A 64 -7.30 16.13 5.07
CA MET A 64 -6.11 16.91 4.74
C MET A 64 -5.80 17.90 5.86
N ASP A 65 -4.58 17.86 6.36
CA ASP A 65 -4.01 19.00 7.06
C ASP A 65 -3.81 20.12 6.03
N LYS A 66 -4.74 21.06 6.00
CA LYS A 66 -4.75 22.19 5.07
C LYS A 66 -3.48 23.04 5.11
N SER A 67 -2.71 22.97 6.20
CA SER A 67 -1.47 23.74 6.38
C SER A 67 -0.28 23.21 5.57
N ASN A 68 -0.37 22.00 5.02
CA ASN A 68 0.75 21.31 4.35
C ASN A 68 0.43 20.72 2.98
N TYR A 69 -0.71 21.08 2.42
CA TYR A 69 -1.33 20.41 1.29
C TYR A 69 -0.48 20.36 0.02
N TRP A 70 0.12 21.48 -0.37
CA TRP A 70 0.75 21.59 -1.68
C TRP A 70 2.21 21.12 -1.71
N TYR A 71 2.94 21.30 -0.64
CA TYR A 71 4.38 21.05 -0.62
C TYR A 71 4.77 19.59 -0.38
N LYS A 72 3.91 18.80 0.25
CA LYS A 72 4.23 17.40 0.55
C LYS A 72 4.01 16.45 -0.61
N TYR A 73 3.16 16.81 -1.55
CA TYR A 73 2.83 15.97 -2.71
C TYR A 73 3.72 16.25 -3.90
N TYR A 74 4.30 17.42 -4.01
CA TYR A 74 5.00 17.87 -5.21
C TYR A 74 6.52 18.05 -5.05
N THR A 75 7.06 17.84 -3.86
CA THR A 75 8.51 17.81 -3.68
C THR A 75 9.01 16.38 -3.90
N TYR A 76 9.48 16.11 -5.09
CA TYR A 76 10.12 14.86 -5.44
C TYR A 76 11.45 14.72 -4.74
N LEU A 77 11.76 13.49 -4.30
CA LEU A 77 13.14 13.13 -4.05
C LEU A 77 13.87 13.01 -5.42
N PRO A 78 15.15 13.34 -5.53
CA PRO A 78 15.88 13.22 -6.81
C PRO A 78 15.74 11.87 -7.49
N LYS A 79 15.51 10.80 -6.73
CA LYS A 79 15.29 9.44 -7.25
C LYS A 79 13.92 9.24 -7.89
N GLU A 80 12.88 9.89 -7.38
CA GLU A 80 11.54 9.83 -7.93
C GLU A 80 11.48 10.50 -9.31
N GLU A 81 12.27 11.55 -9.54
CA GLU A 81 12.38 12.23 -10.82
C GLU A 81 13.10 11.39 -11.89
N SER A 82 13.91 10.41 -11.49
CA SER A 82 14.60 9.52 -12.41
C SER A 82 13.75 8.36 -12.91
N VAL A 83 12.61 8.10 -12.27
CA VAL A 83 11.65 7.07 -12.64
C VAL A 83 10.53 7.69 -13.48
N ASP A 84 10.18 7.04 -14.56
CA ASP A 84 9.11 7.46 -15.49
C ASP A 84 8.51 6.19 -16.11
N ASP A 85 7.77 5.43 -15.29
CA ASP A 85 7.24 4.12 -15.68
C ASP A 85 5.73 4.14 -16.01
N GLY A 86 5.12 5.31 -15.89
CA GLY A 86 3.69 5.48 -16.12
C GLY A 86 2.86 5.32 -14.85
N SER A 87 1.63 5.84 -14.89
CA SER A 87 0.82 6.00 -13.68
C SER A 87 0.15 4.73 -13.18
N LEU A 88 -0.19 3.81 -14.05
CA LEU A 88 -0.92 2.58 -13.69
C LEU A 88 -0.35 1.39 -14.42
N VAL A 89 -0.01 0.37 -13.67
CA VAL A 89 0.36 -0.93 -14.19
C VAL A 89 -0.77 -1.92 -13.98
N GLN A 90 -1.06 -2.69 -15.00
CA GLN A 90 -2.09 -3.72 -14.93
C GLN A 90 -1.79 -4.71 -13.81
N VAL A 91 -2.78 -4.95 -12.95
CA VAL A 91 -2.71 -5.97 -11.91
C VAL A 91 -2.46 -7.33 -12.56
N GLY A 92 -1.43 -8.03 -12.11
CA GLY A 92 -0.99 -9.30 -12.68
C GLY A 92 0.03 -9.17 -13.81
N GLY A 93 0.34 -7.97 -14.29
CA GLY A 93 1.51 -7.73 -15.15
C GLY A 93 2.80 -7.93 -14.37
N LYS A 94 3.72 -8.74 -14.90
CA LYS A 94 5.06 -8.95 -14.34
C LYS A 94 6.01 -7.86 -14.82
N VAL A 95 5.63 -6.60 -14.61
CA VAL A 95 6.43 -5.44 -15.03
C VAL A 95 7.59 -5.23 -14.07
N TYR A 96 7.34 -5.47 -12.79
CA TYR A 96 8.31 -5.31 -11.70
C TYR A 96 8.84 -6.64 -11.20
N GLU A 97 9.92 -6.58 -10.44
CA GLU A 97 10.48 -7.76 -9.80
C GLU A 97 9.60 -8.22 -8.62
N PRO A 98 9.46 -9.54 -8.42
CA PRO A 98 8.76 -10.04 -7.24
C PRO A 98 9.65 -9.93 -6.00
N ASN A 99 9.03 -9.87 -4.83
CA ASN A 99 9.76 -10.03 -3.58
C ASN A 99 10.28 -11.48 -3.40
N PRO A 100 11.12 -11.77 -2.40
CA PRO A 100 11.66 -13.13 -2.16
C PRO A 100 10.61 -14.25 -1.99
N PHE A 101 9.37 -13.91 -1.68
CA PHE A 101 8.26 -14.87 -1.64
C PHE A 101 7.51 -15.00 -2.98
N GLY A 102 7.99 -14.37 -4.05
CA GLY A 102 7.37 -14.41 -5.37
C GLY A 102 6.16 -13.50 -5.52
N LEU A 103 5.94 -12.56 -4.61
CA LEU A 103 4.82 -11.62 -4.62
C LEU A 103 5.18 -10.31 -5.31
N TYR A 104 4.30 -9.85 -6.19
CA TYR A 104 4.47 -8.63 -6.97
C TYR A 104 3.69 -7.46 -6.34
N ASN A 105 4.17 -6.24 -6.56
CA ASN A 105 3.49 -4.99 -6.20
C ASN A 105 3.08 -4.95 -4.72
N MET A 106 4.00 -5.32 -3.83
CA MET A 106 3.75 -5.24 -2.39
C MET A 106 3.86 -3.79 -1.86
N HIS A 107 4.56 -2.94 -2.60
CA HIS A 107 4.63 -1.50 -2.37
C HIS A 107 4.18 -0.78 -3.63
N GLY A 108 3.19 0.10 -3.52
CA GLY A 108 2.70 0.86 -4.68
C GLY A 108 1.64 0.14 -5.53
N ASN A 109 1.47 0.56 -6.75
CA ASN A 109 0.39 0.26 -7.66
C ASN A 109 -0.99 0.63 -7.08
N VAL A 110 -1.60 -0.23 -6.26
CA VAL A 110 -2.78 0.08 -5.44
C VAL A 110 -2.53 -0.32 -4.00
N ALA A 111 -2.95 0.52 -3.06
CA ALA A 111 -2.95 0.15 -1.67
C ALA A 111 -3.95 -0.99 -1.43
N GLU A 112 -3.79 -1.77 -0.37
CA GLU A 112 -4.53 -3.02 -0.22
C GLU A 112 -5.27 -3.10 1.11
N TRP A 113 -6.55 -3.44 1.03
CA TRP A 113 -7.38 -3.72 2.19
C TRP A 113 -6.87 -4.93 2.96
N THR A 114 -6.85 -4.79 4.28
CA THR A 114 -6.73 -5.93 5.20
C THR A 114 -8.03 -6.12 5.96
N ARG A 115 -8.22 -7.30 6.59
CA ARG A 115 -9.38 -7.53 7.45
C ARG A 115 -9.22 -6.98 8.87
N SER A 116 -8.02 -6.46 9.21
CA SER A 116 -7.72 -5.94 10.54
C SER A 116 -8.40 -4.60 10.80
N ASP A 117 -8.91 -4.43 12.01
CA ASP A 117 -9.38 -3.14 12.50
C ASP A 117 -8.19 -2.20 12.76
N TYR A 118 -8.32 -0.94 12.35
CA TYR A 118 -7.30 0.06 12.63
C TYR A 118 -7.34 0.46 14.11
N LEU A 119 -6.32 0.06 14.85
CA LEU A 119 -6.08 0.52 16.21
C LEU A 119 -4.74 1.26 16.22
N PRO A 120 -4.66 2.49 16.78
CA PRO A 120 -3.39 3.17 16.97
C PRO A 120 -2.42 2.28 17.75
N TYR A 121 -1.13 2.36 17.45
CA TYR A 121 -0.12 1.74 18.31
C TYR A 121 -0.19 2.41 19.67
N ALA A 122 -0.90 1.79 20.60
CA ALA A 122 -1.06 2.34 21.94
C ALA A 122 0.26 2.27 22.68
N ASN A 123 0.64 3.36 23.33
CA ASN A 123 1.64 3.34 24.38
C ASN A 123 1.19 2.33 25.46
N LYS A 124 1.75 1.10 25.40
CA LYS A 124 1.69 0.00 26.38
C LYS A 124 0.33 -0.61 26.73
N GLU A 125 -0.80 -0.02 26.45
CA GLU A 125 -2.09 -0.67 26.66
C GLU A 125 -2.80 -0.86 25.31
N ARG A 126 -2.79 -2.08 24.78
CA ARG A 126 -3.67 -2.46 23.66
C ARG A 126 -5.10 -2.27 24.12
N LYS A 127 -5.71 -1.15 23.77
CA LYS A 127 -7.16 -1.03 23.87
C LYS A 127 -7.76 -2.11 22.97
N LYS A 128 -8.25 -3.17 23.57
CA LYS A 128 -9.13 -4.13 22.90
C LYS A 128 -10.42 -3.38 22.56
N GLY A 129 -10.50 -2.87 21.35
CA GLY A 129 -11.65 -2.14 20.85
C GLY A 129 -11.94 -2.53 19.41
N LYS A 130 -13.20 -2.47 19.02
CA LYS A 130 -13.59 -2.44 17.61
C LYS A 130 -13.33 -1.04 17.09
N SER A 131 -12.61 -0.93 15.96
CA SER A 131 -12.52 0.30 15.20
C SER A 131 -13.55 0.29 14.09
N GLU A 132 -14.07 1.46 13.75
CA GLU A 132 -14.91 1.62 12.56
C GLU A 132 -14.08 1.60 11.27
N TYR A 133 -12.77 1.71 11.40
CA TYR A 133 -11.82 1.75 10.28
C TYR A 133 -11.12 0.42 10.09
N LYS A 134 -10.82 0.09 8.84
CA LYS A 134 -9.97 -1.03 8.45
C LYS A 134 -8.59 -0.52 8.03
N VAL A 135 -7.58 -1.35 8.30
CA VAL A 135 -6.22 -1.07 7.88
C VAL A 135 -6.05 -1.29 6.39
N VAL A 136 -5.38 -0.35 5.75
CA VAL A 136 -4.92 -0.41 4.36
C VAL A 136 -3.41 -0.27 4.32
N ARG A 137 -2.75 -1.06 3.50
CA ARG A 137 -1.29 -1.19 3.46
C ARG A 137 -0.76 -1.01 2.03
N GLY A 138 0.57 -0.87 1.91
CA GLY A 138 1.34 -0.94 0.66
C GLY A 138 1.53 0.38 -0.06
N GLY A 139 0.68 1.37 0.14
CA GLY A 139 0.69 2.56 -0.70
C GLY A 139 0.20 2.29 -2.13
N SER A 140 0.22 3.29 -2.98
CA SER A 140 -0.29 3.22 -4.35
C SER A 140 0.62 3.99 -5.30
N PHE A 141 0.34 3.94 -6.59
CA PHE A 141 1.08 4.63 -7.65
C PHE A 141 1.19 6.16 -7.46
N ILE A 142 0.34 6.76 -6.64
CA ILE A 142 0.40 8.20 -6.31
C ILE A 142 1.11 8.49 -4.98
N ASP A 143 1.53 7.45 -4.27
CA ASP A 143 2.20 7.60 -2.98
C ASP A 143 3.72 7.64 -3.18
N ARG A 144 4.36 8.60 -2.55
CA ARG A 144 5.82 8.67 -2.48
C ARG A 144 6.36 7.51 -1.64
N PRO A 145 7.61 7.06 -1.86
CA PRO A 145 8.20 5.94 -1.13
C PRO A 145 7.95 5.95 0.37
N LYS A 146 8.11 7.10 1.03
CA LYS A 146 7.90 7.24 2.49
C LYS A 146 6.48 6.91 2.97
N TYR A 147 5.49 6.88 2.07
CA TYR A 147 4.10 6.53 2.37
C TYR A 147 3.71 5.13 1.90
N ALA A 148 4.68 4.38 1.36
CA ALA A 148 4.49 3.02 0.85
C ALA A 148 5.38 1.98 1.53
N THR A 149 6.05 2.33 2.63
CA THR A 149 6.93 1.42 3.37
C THR A 149 6.17 0.23 3.95
N ALA A 150 6.89 -0.86 4.25
CA ALA A 150 6.33 -2.06 4.85
C ALA A 150 5.60 -1.81 6.18
N HIS A 151 5.92 -0.73 6.89
CA HIS A 151 5.29 -0.36 8.15
C HIS A 151 4.24 0.75 8.04
N THR A 152 4.10 1.39 6.86
CA THR A 152 3.10 2.46 6.65
C THR A 152 1.68 1.89 6.74
N ARG A 153 0.84 2.56 7.49
CA ARG A 153 -0.56 2.21 7.72
C ARG A 153 -1.46 3.35 7.28
N LYS A 154 -2.44 3.04 6.43
CA LYS A 154 -3.58 3.90 6.14
C LYS A 154 -4.84 3.25 6.69
N PHE A 155 -5.91 4.01 6.79
CA PHE A 155 -7.18 3.48 7.27
C PHE A 155 -8.35 4.21 6.64
N TYR A 156 -9.42 3.45 6.36
CA TYR A 156 -10.66 3.96 5.79
C TYR A 156 -11.84 3.22 6.41
N TYR A 157 -13.02 3.81 6.28
CA TYR A 157 -14.25 3.07 6.55
C TYR A 157 -14.39 1.92 5.56
N PRO A 158 -14.85 0.73 5.99
CA PRO A 158 -14.92 -0.46 5.12
C PRO A 158 -15.90 -0.29 3.94
N TYR A 159 -16.77 0.67 3.99
CA TYR A 159 -17.73 1.01 2.94
C TYR A 159 -17.32 2.22 2.08
N GLN A 160 -16.18 2.84 2.37
CA GLN A 160 -15.70 4.01 1.65
C GLN A 160 -15.10 3.59 0.31
N PRO A 161 -15.61 4.08 -0.82
CA PRO A 161 -14.93 3.90 -2.10
C PRO A 161 -13.64 4.71 -2.12
N VAL A 162 -12.53 4.05 -2.42
CA VAL A 162 -11.21 4.69 -2.55
C VAL A 162 -10.58 4.23 -3.85
N PHE A 163 -10.34 5.15 -4.77
CA PHE A 163 -9.98 4.84 -6.15
C PHE A 163 -8.63 4.12 -6.31
N ASN A 164 -7.71 4.35 -5.40
CA ASN A 164 -6.35 3.79 -5.41
C ASN A 164 -6.16 2.67 -4.37
N VAL A 165 -7.26 2.06 -3.92
CA VAL A 165 -7.23 0.94 -2.98
C VAL A 165 -7.90 -0.29 -3.58
N GLY A 166 -7.13 -1.35 -3.68
CA GLY A 166 -7.56 -2.67 -4.09
C GLY A 166 -7.46 -3.69 -2.95
N PHE A 167 -7.26 -4.94 -3.30
CA PHE A 167 -7.09 -6.00 -2.31
C PHE A 167 -6.32 -7.19 -2.89
N ARG A 168 -5.68 -7.95 -2.01
CA ARG A 168 -5.20 -9.30 -2.31
C ARG A 168 -5.87 -10.31 -1.38
N MET A 169 -6.03 -11.52 -1.86
CA MET A 169 -6.65 -12.59 -1.10
C MET A 169 -5.60 -13.58 -0.63
N ILE A 170 -5.92 -14.25 0.48
CA ILE A 170 -5.20 -15.42 0.96
C ILE A 170 -6.14 -16.61 1.06
N ILE A 171 -5.57 -17.81 1.03
CA ILE A 171 -6.24 -19.05 1.38
C ILE A 171 -5.76 -19.40 2.79
N GLU A 172 -6.70 -19.66 3.69
CA GLU A 172 -6.40 -20.16 5.03
C GLU A 172 -6.83 -21.62 5.12
N ASP A 173 -6.01 -22.41 5.80
CA ASP A 173 -6.31 -23.83 6.12
C ASP A 173 -7.43 -23.94 7.16
#